data_d2fa546d09f5ff8565497db69684feaf
#
_entry.id   d2fa546d09f5ff8565497db69684feaf
#
_cell.length_a   1.000
_cell.length_b   1.000
_cell.length_c   1.000
_cell.angle_alpha   90.00
_cell.angle_beta   90.00
_cell.angle_gamma   90.00
#
_symmetry.space_group_name_H-M   'P 1'
#
loop_
_entity.id
_entity.type
_entity.pdbx_description
1 polymer ?
#
loop_
_entity_poly.entity_id
_entity_poly.type
_entity_poly.pdbx_seq_one_letter_code
_entity_poly.pdbx_strand_id
1 'polypeptide(L)'
;MLQKGTSKIQARLLLSLAWMIVVVTLSAQERPRVLFIGNSYTQVNGLPQMVADMAQSMGESMEYRSNTPGGCTFEMHCHNQSMTWICEGDWDFVIMQEQSQLPAFPLDSVELYVFPFAQQLVDSIYAHNPCAEPMFFMTWGRKNGDTEFGYPPMDTYEGMDSLLYARYMQMGEDNDASVCPVGRVWHYLRDHNEDIELYMSDESHPSMAGTYAAACAFNTMIFGRDPDSISHNAGLEESIARAIRFAAHEVVYDSLWKWQRRLPQAGFVVDSVDFLNVRFVSEAKFFEEQEWLFGNGETLQTSDTMVWHTFPESGIYLVRQVVSRHCMADTAFRLVRVEGSSVGIAEENDGSAISISPNPAKEEVVLHLPEGMVAEVILYNMEGREIWRQNMKNHCNTIALQGFSSGLYVLKVVTSQGTILRRLVKR
;
A
#
# COMPACT_ATOMS: atom_id res chain seq x y z
N MET A 1 85.53 -11.92 16.59
CA MET A 1 84.95 -10.79 17.30
C MET A 1 83.60 -10.53 16.68
N LEU A 2 82.57 -10.91 17.40
CA LEU A 2 81.49 -10.12 17.88
C LEU A 2 80.31 -10.01 16.90
N GLN A 3 79.12 -10.09 17.18
CA GLN A 3 78.31 -10.34 18.38
C GLN A 3 76.89 -10.64 17.88
N LYS A 4 76.29 -11.57 18.51
CA LYS A 4 74.91 -11.96 18.23
C LYS A 4 73.94 -10.80 18.53
N GLY A 5 73.08 -10.51 17.60
CA GLY A 5 71.85 -9.67 17.81
C GLY A 5 70.63 -10.44 17.47
N THR A 6 69.95 -10.90 18.50
CA THR A 6 68.59 -11.56 18.38
C THR A 6 67.51 -10.56 18.00
N SER A 7 66.97 -10.67 16.81
CA SER A 7 65.84 -9.88 16.39
C SER A 7 64.58 -10.60 16.81
N LYS A 8 63.85 -10.03 17.75
CA LYS A 8 62.52 -10.40 18.10
C LYS A 8 61.56 -9.97 16.97
N ILE A 9 61.05 -10.95 16.26
CA ILE A 9 59.96 -10.74 15.34
C ILE A 9 58.73 -10.49 16.19
N GLN A 10 58.36 -9.24 16.36
CA GLN A 10 57.05 -8.86 16.86
C GLN A 10 56.05 -9.04 15.73
N ALA A 11 55.27 -10.11 15.81
CA ALA A 11 54.06 -10.26 15.00
C ALA A 11 53.08 -9.14 15.39
N ARG A 12 52.99 -8.09 14.58
CA ARG A 12 51.92 -7.14 14.67
C ARG A 12 50.66 -7.79 14.07
N LEU A 13 49.80 -8.27 14.95
CA LEU A 13 48.37 -8.52 14.60
C LEU A 13 47.77 -7.19 14.19
N LEU A 14 47.63 -6.98 12.90
CA LEU A 14 46.74 -5.97 12.36
C LEU A 14 45.30 -6.47 12.58
N LEU A 15 44.70 -6.06 13.68
CA LEU A 15 43.23 -6.08 13.81
C LEU A 15 42.70 -5.06 12.79
N SER A 16 42.32 -5.55 11.63
CA SER A 16 41.45 -4.81 10.72
C SER A 16 40.07 -4.76 11.34
N LEU A 17 39.79 -3.69 12.08
CA LEU A 17 38.39 -3.31 12.40
C LEU A 17 37.72 -2.97 11.05
N ALA A 18 37.10 -3.96 10.46
CA ALA A 18 36.12 -3.70 9.40
C ALA A 18 34.95 -3.00 10.07
N TRP A 19 34.93 -1.68 10.01
CA TRP A 19 33.76 -0.89 10.21
C TRP A 19 32.78 -1.28 9.09
N MET A 20 31.87 -2.20 9.40
CA MET A 20 30.71 -2.44 8.55
C MET A 20 29.83 -1.20 8.74
N ILE A 21 30.02 -0.22 7.88
CA ILE A 21 29.08 0.87 7.72
C ILE A 21 27.79 0.19 7.25
N VAL A 22 26.88 -0.06 8.18
CA VAL A 22 25.48 -0.34 7.84
C VAL A 22 24.97 0.98 7.26
N VAL A 23 25.07 1.11 5.96
CA VAL A 23 24.30 2.10 5.24
C VAL A 23 22.86 1.65 5.44
N VAL A 24 22.20 2.22 6.46
CA VAL A 24 20.76 2.30 6.46
C VAL A 24 20.46 3.17 5.26
N THR A 25 20.24 2.55 4.12
CA THR A 25 19.51 3.20 3.07
C THR A 25 18.15 3.49 3.73
N LEU A 26 17.95 4.74 4.22
CA LEU A 26 16.61 5.28 4.18
C LEU A 26 16.22 5.04 2.72
N SER A 27 15.37 4.08 2.48
CA SER A 27 14.60 4.04 1.27
C SER A 27 13.93 5.40 1.27
N ALA A 28 14.46 6.34 0.50
CA ALA A 28 13.71 7.54 0.19
C ALA A 28 12.40 6.97 -0.34
N GLN A 29 11.31 7.25 0.33
CA GLN A 29 10.00 6.83 -0.15
C GLN A 29 9.96 7.32 -1.59
N GLU A 30 10.02 6.39 -2.53
CA GLU A 30 10.10 6.75 -3.94
C GLU A 30 8.86 7.57 -4.22
N ARG A 31 9.07 8.78 -4.74
CA ARG A 31 7.98 9.70 -5.04
C ARG A 31 7.24 9.14 -6.24
N PRO A 32 5.97 8.78 -6.14
CA PRO A 32 5.26 8.26 -7.29
C PRO A 32 5.30 9.28 -8.44
N ARG A 33 5.59 8.78 -9.63
CA ARG A 33 5.55 9.53 -10.88
C ARG A 33 4.20 9.34 -11.53
N VAL A 34 3.45 10.43 -11.65
CA VAL A 34 2.06 10.41 -12.09
C VAL A 34 1.91 11.17 -13.40
N LEU A 35 1.39 10.49 -14.41
CA LEU A 35 1.02 11.12 -15.68
C LEU A 35 -0.49 11.36 -15.70
N PHE A 36 -0.89 12.61 -15.89
CA PHE A 36 -2.29 12.98 -16.13
C PHE A 36 -2.52 13.20 -17.63
N ILE A 37 -3.40 12.42 -18.22
CA ILE A 37 -3.89 12.68 -19.59
C ILE A 37 -5.40 12.92 -19.55
N GLY A 38 -5.85 13.94 -20.24
CA GLY A 38 -7.24 14.36 -20.20
C GLY A 38 -7.47 15.65 -21.00
N ASN A 39 -8.38 16.47 -20.53
CA ASN A 39 -8.73 17.71 -21.17
C ASN A 39 -8.94 18.84 -20.15
N SER A 40 -9.84 19.79 -20.45
CA SER A 40 -10.12 20.93 -19.56
C SER A 40 -10.61 20.51 -18.17
N TYR A 41 -11.28 19.37 -18.01
CA TYR A 41 -11.71 18.89 -16.69
C TYR A 41 -10.52 18.55 -15.79
N THR A 42 -9.43 18.08 -16.36
CA THR A 42 -8.17 17.83 -15.64
C THR A 42 -7.33 19.11 -15.52
N GLN A 43 -7.45 20.06 -16.47
CA GLN A 43 -6.61 21.27 -16.50
C GLN A 43 -7.11 22.37 -15.56
N VAL A 44 -8.44 22.58 -15.52
CA VAL A 44 -9.04 23.70 -14.78
C VAL A 44 -8.66 23.67 -13.30
N ASN A 45 -8.40 24.87 -12.74
CA ASN A 45 -7.90 25.08 -11.38
C ASN A 45 -6.59 24.33 -11.04
N GLY A 46 -5.87 23.80 -12.05
CA GLY A 46 -4.58 23.14 -11.84
C GLY A 46 -4.69 21.84 -11.05
N LEU A 47 -5.66 20.98 -11.34
CA LEU A 47 -5.90 19.73 -10.60
C LEU A 47 -4.63 18.91 -10.32
N PRO A 48 -3.70 18.65 -11.27
CA PRO A 48 -2.49 17.89 -10.99
C PRO A 48 -1.58 18.55 -9.92
N GLN A 49 -1.48 19.91 -9.95
CA GLN A 49 -0.73 20.63 -8.92
C GLN A 49 -1.45 20.57 -7.57
N MET A 50 -2.77 20.70 -7.55
CA MET A 50 -3.55 20.59 -6.31
C MET A 50 -3.39 19.22 -5.65
N VAL A 51 -3.37 18.14 -6.44
CA VAL A 51 -3.07 16.78 -5.94
C VAL A 51 -1.68 16.73 -5.30
N ALA A 52 -0.67 17.32 -5.92
CA ALA A 52 0.69 17.37 -5.38
C ALA A 52 0.79 18.21 -4.10
N ASP A 53 0.12 19.37 -4.04
CA ASP A 53 0.11 20.25 -2.86
C ASP A 53 -0.60 19.56 -1.67
N MET A 54 -1.69 18.85 -1.93
CA MET A 54 -2.37 18.04 -0.91
C MET A 54 -1.49 16.88 -0.42
N ALA A 55 -0.82 16.17 -1.32
CA ALA A 55 0.13 15.12 -0.96
C ALA A 55 1.21 15.67 -0.02
N GLN A 56 1.79 16.83 -0.36
CA GLN A 56 2.78 17.50 0.48
C GLN A 56 2.22 17.83 1.86
N SER A 57 0.96 18.23 1.95
CA SER A 57 0.31 18.55 3.22
C SER A 57 0.10 17.36 4.15
N MET A 58 0.12 16.13 3.59
CA MET A 58 0.06 14.86 4.31
C MET A 58 1.45 14.27 4.62
N GLY A 59 2.53 14.95 4.20
CA GLY A 59 3.89 14.43 4.31
C GLY A 59 4.31 13.47 3.21
N GLU A 60 3.48 13.32 2.19
CA GLU A 60 3.77 12.57 0.96
C GLU A 60 4.34 13.51 -0.12
N SER A 61 4.81 12.97 -1.22
CA SER A 61 5.27 13.77 -2.36
C SER A 61 5.10 12.99 -3.65
N MET A 62 4.88 13.67 -4.75
CA MET A 62 4.80 13.07 -6.09
C MET A 62 5.47 13.96 -7.14
N GLU A 63 5.89 13.34 -8.22
CA GLU A 63 6.25 14.04 -9.46
C GLU A 63 5.14 13.83 -10.46
N TYR A 64 4.82 14.85 -11.25
CA TYR A 64 3.79 14.69 -12.27
C TYR A 64 4.13 15.39 -13.59
N ARG A 65 3.53 14.88 -14.65
CA ARG A 65 3.34 15.58 -15.93
C ARG A 65 1.87 15.56 -16.30
N SER A 66 1.46 16.49 -17.15
CA SER A 66 0.09 16.51 -17.63
C SER A 66 0.03 16.90 -19.11
N ASN A 67 -0.81 16.20 -19.86
CA ASN A 67 -1.19 16.55 -21.24
C ASN A 67 -2.71 16.63 -21.30
N THR A 68 -3.23 17.87 -21.33
CA THR A 68 -4.65 18.16 -21.12
C THR A 68 -5.20 19.16 -22.13
N PRO A 69 -5.06 18.93 -23.45
CA PRO A 69 -5.65 19.82 -24.47
C PRO A 69 -7.17 19.87 -24.35
N GLY A 70 -7.76 21.06 -24.50
CA GLY A 70 -9.21 21.23 -24.40
C GLY A 70 -9.98 20.29 -25.31
N GLY A 71 -10.99 19.59 -24.78
CA GLY A 71 -11.83 18.65 -25.51
C GLY A 71 -11.15 17.37 -25.99
N CYS A 72 -9.92 17.10 -25.56
CA CYS A 72 -9.16 15.91 -25.98
C CYS A 72 -9.87 14.62 -25.55
N THR A 73 -9.85 13.63 -26.45
CA THR A 73 -10.44 12.29 -26.25
C THR A 73 -9.35 11.24 -26.06
N PHE A 74 -9.71 10.02 -25.65
CA PHE A 74 -8.76 8.90 -25.59
C PHE A 74 -8.15 8.61 -26.95
N GLU A 75 -8.96 8.65 -28.04
CA GLU A 75 -8.45 8.51 -29.41
C GLU A 75 -7.33 9.52 -29.70
N MET A 76 -7.57 10.80 -29.37
CA MET A 76 -6.56 11.84 -29.57
C MET A 76 -5.32 11.60 -28.73
N HIS A 77 -5.46 11.09 -27.49
CA HIS A 77 -4.34 10.74 -26.62
C HIS A 77 -3.51 9.58 -27.17
N CYS A 78 -4.11 8.61 -27.85
CA CYS A 78 -3.40 7.54 -28.54
C CYS A 78 -2.46 8.05 -29.66
N HIS A 79 -2.69 9.27 -30.16
CA HIS A 79 -1.99 9.83 -31.33
C HIS A 79 -1.22 11.13 -31.05
N ASN A 80 -1.11 11.54 -29.79
CA ASN A 80 -0.43 12.78 -29.41
C ASN A 80 0.73 12.54 -28.44
N GLN A 81 1.21 13.60 -27.78
CA GLN A 81 2.31 13.58 -26.82
C GLN A 81 2.08 12.62 -25.64
N SER A 82 0.82 12.33 -25.28
CA SER A 82 0.50 11.38 -24.19
C SER A 82 1.07 10.00 -24.47
N MET A 83 0.87 9.48 -25.68
CA MET A 83 1.41 8.18 -26.06
C MET A 83 2.94 8.16 -26.00
N THR A 84 3.60 9.24 -26.44
CA THR A 84 5.07 9.35 -26.33
C THR A 84 5.52 9.24 -24.88
N TRP A 85 4.83 9.91 -23.94
CA TRP A 85 5.17 9.87 -22.52
C TRP A 85 4.82 8.51 -21.86
N ILE A 86 3.72 7.87 -22.25
CA ILE A 86 3.40 6.51 -21.81
C ILE A 86 4.54 5.56 -22.19
N CYS A 87 5.06 5.67 -23.44
CA CYS A 87 6.17 4.84 -23.92
C CYS A 87 7.51 5.10 -23.22
N GLU A 88 7.67 6.16 -22.41
CA GLU A 88 8.84 6.33 -21.55
C GLU A 88 8.93 5.23 -20.48
N GLY A 89 7.79 4.67 -20.05
CA GLY A 89 7.70 3.49 -19.19
C GLY A 89 8.09 3.69 -17.73
N ASP A 90 8.22 4.91 -17.25
CA ASP A 90 8.69 5.23 -15.91
C ASP A 90 7.62 5.93 -15.03
N TRP A 91 6.35 5.64 -15.30
CA TRP A 91 5.21 6.11 -14.55
C TRP A 91 4.72 5.06 -13.56
N ASP A 92 4.46 5.48 -12.32
CA ASP A 92 3.80 4.62 -11.34
C ASP A 92 2.28 4.65 -11.51
N PHE A 93 1.74 5.81 -11.92
CA PHE A 93 0.32 5.98 -12.22
C PHE A 93 0.15 6.71 -13.55
N VAL A 94 -0.81 6.24 -14.35
CA VAL A 94 -1.29 6.98 -15.53
C VAL A 94 -2.78 7.23 -15.38
N ILE A 95 -3.14 8.49 -15.11
CA ILE A 95 -4.52 8.92 -14.90
C ILE A 95 -5.10 9.36 -16.24
N MET A 96 -6.22 8.74 -16.63
CA MET A 96 -6.81 8.88 -17.96
C MET A 96 -8.23 9.40 -17.85
N GLN A 97 -8.49 10.58 -18.45
CA GLN A 97 -9.80 11.22 -18.48
C GLN A 97 -10.28 11.37 -19.93
N GLU A 98 -11.44 10.74 -20.22
CA GLU A 98 -12.10 10.87 -21.49
C GLU A 98 -12.84 12.20 -21.61
N GLN A 99 -13.17 12.62 -22.85
CA GLN A 99 -14.03 13.78 -23.07
C GLN A 99 -15.34 13.63 -22.28
N SER A 100 -15.81 14.71 -21.66
CA SER A 100 -16.80 14.69 -20.59
C SER A 100 -18.14 14.03 -20.93
N GLN A 101 -18.54 14.01 -22.19
CA GLN A 101 -19.82 13.52 -22.67
C GLN A 101 -19.72 12.13 -23.30
N LEU A 102 -18.61 11.81 -23.97
CA LEU A 102 -18.48 10.59 -24.77
C LEU A 102 -18.83 9.31 -24.02
N PRO A 103 -18.40 9.09 -22.77
CA PRO A 103 -18.78 7.87 -22.07
C PRO A 103 -20.26 7.80 -21.72
N ALA A 104 -21.00 8.93 -21.75
CA ALA A 104 -22.43 8.96 -21.50
C ALA A 104 -23.28 8.77 -22.78
N PHE A 105 -22.66 8.69 -23.95
CA PHE A 105 -23.36 8.49 -25.22
C PHE A 105 -24.02 7.10 -25.31
N PRO A 106 -24.90 6.87 -26.34
CA PRO A 106 -25.44 5.54 -26.62
C PRO A 106 -24.34 4.49 -26.69
N LEU A 107 -24.62 3.27 -26.17
CA LEU A 107 -23.61 2.22 -26.03
C LEU A 107 -22.84 1.94 -27.32
N ASP A 108 -23.53 1.84 -28.46
CA ASP A 108 -22.91 1.59 -29.77
C ASP A 108 -21.83 2.63 -30.10
N SER A 109 -22.03 3.89 -29.67
CA SER A 109 -21.05 4.95 -29.85
C SER A 109 -19.87 4.80 -28.88
N VAL A 110 -20.14 4.42 -27.65
CA VAL A 110 -19.08 4.18 -26.62
C VAL A 110 -18.22 2.98 -27.02
N GLU A 111 -18.82 1.89 -27.49
CA GLU A 111 -18.11 0.72 -28.02
C GLU A 111 -17.23 1.02 -29.23
N LEU A 112 -17.58 2.03 -30.01
CA LEU A 112 -16.82 2.42 -31.20
C LEU A 112 -15.76 3.47 -30.90
N TYR A 113 -16.06 4.47 -30.05
CA TYR A 113 -15.25 5.68 -29.92
C TYR A 113 -14.58 5.85 -28.57
N VAL A 114 -14.86 5.00 -27.57
CA VAL A 114 -14.28 5.11 -26.23
C VAL A 114 -13.53 3.84 -25.81
N PHE A 115 -14.21 2.70 -25.75
CA PHE A 115 -13.63 1.47 -25.22
C PHE A 115 -12.36 0.98 -25.96
N PRO A 116 -12.28 1.00 -27.31
CA PRO A 116 -11.07 0.55 -28.00
C PRO A 116 -9.85 1.41 -27.68
N PHE A 117 -10.05 2.71 -27.48
CA PHE A 117 -8.95 3.64 -27.18
C PHE A 117 -8.58 3.59 -25.68
N ALA A 118 -9.54 3.35 -24.80
CA ALA A 118 -9.26 3.04 -23.40
C ALA A 118 -8.36 1.81 -23.29
N GLN A 119 -8.70 0.71 -23.97
CA GLN A 119 -7.90 -0.49 -24.03
C GLN A 119 -6.51 -0.22 -24.62
N GLN A 120 -6.43 0.46 -25.75
CA GLN A 120 -5.13 0.79 -26.39
C GLN A 120 -4.20 1.58 -25.47
N LEU A 121 -4.73 2.52 -24.68
CA LEU A 121 -3.94 3.28 -23.70
C LEU A 121 -3.44 2.36 -22.58
N VAL A 122 -4.30 1.53 -22.01
CA VAL A 122 -3.92 0.60 -20.92
C VAL A 122 -2.92 -0.43 -21.41
N ASP A 123 -3.15 -1.05 -22.57
CA ASP A 123 -2.21 -2.01 -23.17
C ASP A 123 -0.83 -1.37 -23.38
N SER A 124 -0.80 -0.10 -23.82
CA SER A 124 0.46 0.63 -24.00
C SER A 124 1.16 0.93 -22.67
N ILE A 125 0.41 1.23 -21.61
CA ILE A 125 0.97 1.44 -20.27
C ILE A 125 1.63 0.16 -19.79
N TYR A 126 0.91 -0.96 -19.79
CA TYR A 126 1.44 -2.24 -19.31
C TYR A 126 2.58 -2.79 -20.18
N ALA A 127 2.54 -2.54 -21.50
CA ALA A 127 3.62 -2.95 -22.40
C ALA A 127 4.97 -2.26 -22.08
N HIS A 128 4.94 -1.04 -21.54
CA HIS A 128 6.16 -0.27 -21.25
C HIS A 128 6.52 -0.28 -19.77
N ASN A 129 5.55 -0.42 -18.89
CA ASN A 129 5.76 -0.63 -17.46
C ASN A 129 4.66 -1.53 -16.87
N PRO A 130 4.89 -2.84 -16.72
CA PRO A 130 3.90 -3.74 -16.12
C PRO A 130 3.62 -3.45 -14.64
N CYS A 131 4.43 -2.60 -14.00
CA CYS A 131 4.23 -2.16 -12.62
C CYS A 131 3.40 -0.87 -12.50
N ALA A 132 3.15 -0.19 -13.62
CA ALA A 132 2.32 1.01 -13.59
C ALA A 132 0.86 0.69 -13.26
N GLU A 133 0.20 1.64 -12.62
CA GLU A 133 -1.24 1.58 -12.33
C GLU A 133 -2.00 2.47 -13.30
N PRO A 134 -2.66 1.93 -14.33
CA PRO A 134 -3.62 2.67 -15.12
C PRO A 134 -4.82 3.04 -14.26
N MET A 135 -5.25 4.30 -14.32
CA MET A 135 -6.36 4.79 -13.50
C MET A 135 -7.31 5.65 -14.33
N PHE A 136 -8.53 5.20 -14.51
CA PHE A 136 -9.56 6.00 -15.16
C PHE A 136 -10.08 7.07 -14.22
N PHE A 137 -10.17 8.29 -14.69
CA PHE A 137 -10.78 9.41 -14.00
C PHE A 137 -12.28 9.42 -14.30
N MET A 138 -13.11 8.82 -13.45
CA MET A 138 -14.55 8.89 -13.56
C MET A 138 -15.02 10.32 -13.36
N THR A 139 -15.48 10.95 -14.42
CA THR A 139 -16.02 12.29 -14.39
C THR A 139 -17.47 12.32 -13.88
N TRP A 140 -18.11 13.46 -13.83
CA TRP A 140 -19.43 13.74 -13.29
C TRP A 140 -20.43 14.15 -14.38
N GLY A 141 -21.71 13.99 -14.14
CA GLY A 141 -22.79 14.53 -14.97
C GLY A 141 -22.79 16.05 -14.97
N ARG A 142 -23.12 16.68 -16.10
CA ARG A 142 -23.39 18.13 -16.14
C ARG A 142 -24.49 18.49 -15.13
N LYS A 143 -24.46 19.71 -14.59
CA LYS A 143 -25.30 20.14 -13.46
C LYS A 143 -26.79 19.84 -13.66
N ASN A 144 -27.28 20.05 -14.86
CA ASN A 144 -28.66 19.82 -15.25
C ASN A 144 -28.85 18.77 -16.35
N GLY A 145 -27.81 17.93 -16.59
CA GLY A 145 -27.76 17.01 -17.72
C GLY A 145 -27.29 17.71 -19.02
N ASP A 146 -27.50 17.04 -20.13
CA ASP A 146 -27.10 17.49 -21.46
C ASP A 146 -28.13 17.15 -22.52
N THR A 147 -28.90 18.14 -22.94
CA THR A 147 -29.98 17.99 -23.93
C THR A 147 -29.50 18.20 -25.38
N GLU A 148 -28.23 18.58 -25.61
CA GLU A 148 -27.76 18.97 -26.95
C GLU A 148 -27.78 17.80 -27.94
N PHE A 149 -27.60 16.57 -27.43
CA PHE A 149 -27.47 15.38 -28.29
C PHE A 149 -28.79 14.63 -28.55
N GLY A 150 -29.89 15.04 -27.92
CA GLY A 150 -31.18 14.40 -28.10
C GLY A 150 -31.24 12.93 -27.68
N TYR A 151 -30.39 12.56 -26.70
CA TYR A 151 -30.39 11.25 -26.08
C TYR A 151 -30.96 11.35 -24.65
N PRO A 152 -32.22 11.02 -24.44
CA PRO A 152 -32.94 11.30 -23.19
C PRO A 152 -32.28 10.83 -21.89
N PRO A 153 -31.51 9.71 -21.86
CA PRO A 153 -30.77 9.37 -20.64
C PRO A 153 -29.74 10.40 -20.21
N MET A 154 -29.29 11.30 -21.10
CA MET A 154 -28.36 12.38 -20.74
C MET A 154 -29.05 13.68 -20.36
N ASP A 155 -30.37 13.80 -20.55
CA ASP A 155 -31.13 15.07 -20.36
C ASP A 155 -31.20 15.50 -18.88
N THR A 156 -30.80 14.64 -17.96
CA THR A 156 -30.73 14.93 -16.51
C THR A 156 -29.38 14.61 -15.93
N TYR A 157 -29.05 15.24 -14.81
CA TYR A 157 -27.82 14.91 -14.06
C TYR A 157 -27.76 13.41 -13.72
N GLU A 158 -28.82 12.88 -13.12
CA GLU A 158 -28.91 11.50 -12.63
C GLU A 158 -28.73 10.49 -13.76
N GLY A 159 -29.31 10.76 -14.92
CA GLY A 159 -29.17 9.91 -16.08
C GLY A 159 -27.75 9.94 -16.65
N MET A 160 -27.17 11.13 -16.83
CA MET A 160 -25.79 11.28 -17.29
C MET A 160 -24.79 10.68 -16.30
N ASP A 161 -24.94 10.95 -14.99
CA ASP A 161 -24.09 10.41 -13.93
C ASP A 161 -24.13 8.87 -13.89
N SER A 162 -25.33 8.29 -14.05
CA SER A 162 -25.50 6.83 -14.07
C SER A 162 -24.81 6.20 -15.27
N LEU A 163 -24.87 6.84 -16.45
CA LEU A 163 -24.18 6.37 -17.65
C LEU A 163 -22.64 6.46 -17.48
N LEU A 164 -22.13 7.59 -16.99
CA LEU A 164 -20.70 7.77 -16.72
C LEU A 164 -20.21 6.71 -15.73
N TYR A 165 -20.93 6.53 -14.62
CA TYR A 165 -20.59 5.49 -13.64
C TYR A 165 -20.47 4.10 -14.29
N ALA A 166 -21.52 3.69 -15.03
CA ALA A 166 -21.53 2.35 -15.64
C ALA A 166 -20.38 2.16 -16.62
N ARG A 167 -20.07 3.16 -17.47
CA ARG A 167 -19.03 3.05 -18.49
C ARG A 167 -17.62 3.08 -17.93
N TYR A 168 -17.36 3.95 -16.93
CA TYR A 168 -16.04 3.99 -16.29
C TYR A 168 -15.77 2.71 -15.48
N MET A 169 -16.78 2.16 -14.81
CA MET A 169 -16.64 0.87 -14.13
C MET A 169 -16.38 -0.27 -15.10
N GLN A 170 -17.07 -0.28 -16.25
CA GLN A 170 -16.83 -1.25 -17.31
C GLN A 170 -15.39 -1.14 -17.86
N MET A 171 -14.92 0.09 -18.17
CA MET A 171 -13.53 0.29 -18.62
C MET A 171 -12.52 -0.21 -17.58
N GLY A 172 -12.76 0.05 -16.29
CA GLY A 172 -11.91 -0.47 -15.21
C GLY A 172 -11.86 -1.99 -15.14
N GLU A 173 -13.01 -2.64 -15.25
CA GLU A 173 -13.14 -4.10 -15.22
C GLU A 173 -12.47 -4.75 -16.44
N ASP A 174 -12.82 -4.26 -17.65
CA ASP A 174 -12.38 -4.86 -18.91
C ASP A 174 -10.87 -4.72 -19.14
N ASN A 175 -10.23 -3.73 -18.52
CA ASN A 175 -8.81 -3.41 -18.72
C ASN A 175 -7.93 -3.68 -17.48
N ASP A 176 -8.49 -4.28 -16.42
CA ASP A 176 -7.77 -4.45 -15.13
C ASP A 176 -7.12 -3.15 -14.62
N ALA A 177 -7.85 -2.04 -14.73
CA ALA A 177 -7.41 -0.71 -14.37
C ALA A 177 -8.25 -0.15 -13.22
N SER A 178 -7.64 0.63 -12.34
CA SER A 178 -8.39 1.29 -11.27
C SER A 178 -9.27 2.44 -11.80
N VAL A 179 -10.28 2.82 -11.03
CA VAL A 179 -11.20 3.92 -11.35
C VAL A 179 -11.22 4.91 -10.20
N CYS A 180 -10.70 6.13 -10.40
CA CYS A 180 -10.87 7.19 -9.42
C CYS A 180 -12.30 7.75 -9.50
N PRO A 181 -13.14 7.55 -8.46
CA PRO A 181 -14.57 7.76 -8.55
C PRO A 181 -14.97 9.22 -8.26
N VAL A 182 -14.35 10.18 -8.91
CA VAL A 182 -14.61 11.61 -8.66
C VAL A 182 -16.10 11.94 -8.85
N GLY A 183 -16.73 11.42 -9.92
CA GLY A 183 -18.16 11.61 -10.15
C GLY A 183 -19.04 11.13 -8.99
N ARG A 184 -18.62 10.07 -8.28
CA ARG A 184 -19.37 9.57 -7.10
C ARG A 184 -19.15 10.43 -5.86
N VAL A 185 -17.97 11.02 -5.70
CA VAL A 185 -17.75 12.04 -4.65
C VAL A 185 -18.61 13.26 -4.90
N TRP A 186 -18.71 13.71 -6.16
CA TRP A 186 -19.61 14.80 -6.54
C TRP A 186 -21.08 14.46 -6.31
N HIS A 187 -21.52 13.24 -6.66
CA HIS A 187 -22.86 12.76 -6.40
C HIS A 187 -23.19 12.82 -4.91
N TYR A 188 -22.29 12.30 -4.06
CA TYR A 188 -22.45 12.36 -2.60
C TYR A 188 -22.60 13.80 -2.09
N LEU A 189 -21.74 14.71 -2.58
CA LEU A 189 -21.82 16.12 -2.18
C LEU A 189 -23.11 16.79 -2.64
N ARG A 190 -23.60 16.49 -3.83
CA ARG A 190 -24.88 17.01 -4.30
C ARG A 190 -26.07 16.55 -3.46
N ASP A 191 -26.02 15.33 -2.95
CA ASP A 191 -27.11 14.76 -2.13
C ASP A 191 -27.05 15.24 -0.67
N HIS A 192 -25.87 15.55 -0.14
CA HIS A 192 -25.69 15.79 1.30
C HIS A 192 -25.20 17.21 1.64
N ASN A 193 -24.69 17.95 0.67
CA ASN A 193 -24.06 19.25 0.84
C ASN A 193 -24.43 20.20 -0.31
N GLU A 194 -25.72 20.37 -0.58
CA GLU A 194 -26.25 21.15 -1.71
C GLU A 194 -25.76 22.60 -1.79
N ASP A 195 -25.34 23.17 -0.65
CA ASP A 195 -24.77 24.53 -0.57
C ASP A 195 -23.36 24.64 -1.16
N ILE A 196 -22.69 23.51 -1.45
CA ILE A 196 -21.35 23.50 -2.04
C ILE A 196 -21.50 23.51 -3.57
N GLU A 197 -21.21 24.67 -4.18
CA GLU A 197 -21.22 24.76 -5.65
C GLU A 197 -20.00 24.07 -6.27
N LEU A 198 -20.26 22.96 -6.96
CA LEU A 198 -19.22 22.15 -7.58
C LEU A 198 -18.88 22.56 -9.00
N TYR A 199 -19.75 23.32 -9.67
CA TYR A 199 -19.63 23.69 -11.07
C TYR A 199 -19.21 25.15 -11.23
N MET A 200 -18.60 25.44 -12.36
CA MET A 200 -18.50 26.82 -12.87
C MET A 200 -19.83 27.26 -13.47
N SER A 201 -19.92 28.53 -13.90
CA SER A 201 -21.14 29.12 -14.48
C SER A 201 -21.60 28.46 -15.78
N ASP A 202 -20.78 27.64 -16.41
CA ASP A 202 -21.13 26.87 -17.60
C ASP A 202 -21.79 25.51 -17.28
N GLU A 203 -22.01 25.24 -15.98
CA GLU A 203 -22.69 24.03 -15.47
C GLU A 203 -21.99 22.70 -15.86
N SER A 204 -20.73 22.77 -16.29
CA SER A 204 -19.96 21.65 -16.79
C SER A 204 -18.57 21.55 -16.13
N HIS A 205 -17.75 22.59 -16.24
CA HIS A 205 -16.41 22.62 -15.67
C HIS A 205 -16.42 22.72 -14.14
N PRO A 206 -15.37 22.20 -13.47
CA PRO A 206 -15.33 22.21 -12.00
C PRO A 206 -15.05 23.61 -11.44
N SER A 207 -15.79 24.00 -10.43
CA SER A 207 -15.40 25.11 -9.54
C SER A 207 -14.15 24.75 -8.76
N MET A 208 -13.65 25.65 -7.91
CA MET A 208 -12.55 25.34 -6.99
C MET A 208 -12.93 24.19 -6.04
N ALA A 209 -14.16 24.15 -5.52
CA ALA A 209 -14.65 23.08 -4.66
C ALA A 209 -14.78 21.74 -5.42
N GLY A 210 -15.25 21.78 -6.69
CA GLY A 210 -15.30 20.60 -7.53
C GLY A 210 -13.92 20.01 -7.83
N THR A 211 -12.93 20.86 -8.14
CA THR A 211 -11.54 20.43 -8.33
C THR A 211 -10.94 19.89 -7.04
N TYR A 212 -11.24 20.51 -5.90
CA TYR A 212 -10.80 20.05 -4.59
C TYR A 212 -11.34 18.64 -4.28
N ALA A 213 -12.61 18.37 -4.62
CA ALA A 213 -13.21 17.04 -4.48
C ALA A 213 -12.50 15.99 -5.33
N ALA A 214 -12.16 16.34 -6.58
CA ALA A 214 -11.35 15.47 -7.44
C ALA A 214 -9.96 15.22 -6.84
N ALA A 215 -9.29 16.25 -6.35
CA ALA A 215 -7.97 16.12 -5.75
C ALA A 215 -7.96 15.28 -4.47
N CYS A 216 -8.99 15.37 -3.62
CA CYS A 216 -9.16 14.49 -2.46
C CYS A 216 -9.29 13.03 -2.89
N ALA A 217 -10.13 12.75 -3.91
CA ALA A 217 -10.29 11.40 -4.44
C ALA A 217 -8.97 10.83 -5.00
N PHE A 218 -8.22 11.62 -5.79
CA PHE A 218 -6.93 11.19 -6.33
C PHE A 218 -5.90 10.94 -5.25
N ASN A 219 -5.78 11.80 -4.24
CA ASN A 219 -4.86 11.56 -3.13
C ASN A 219 -5.17 10.26 -2.40
N THR A 220 -6.46 9.98 -2.15
CA THR A 220 -6.88 8.73 -1.54
C THR A 220 -6.54 7.52 -2.42
N MET A 221 -6.79 7.60 -3.73
CA MET A 221 -6.49 6.51 -4.67
C MET A 221 -5.00 6.27 -4.84
N ILE A 222 -4.18 7.32 -4.92
CA ILE A 222 -2.73 7.20 -5.16
C ILE A 222 -2.01 6.73 -3.89
N PHE A 223 -2.27 7.38 -2.76
CA PHE A 223 -1.50 7.16 -1.53
C PHE A 223 -2.16 6.20 -0.53
N GLY A 224 -3.42 5.82 -0.74
CA GLY A 224 -4.17 4.98 0.21
C GLY A 224 -4.33 5.64 1.59
N ARG A 225 -4.28 6.97 1.66
CA ARG A 225 -4.40 7.74 2.90
C ARG A 225 -5.81 8.25 3.10
N ASP A 226 -6.18 8.34 4.37
CA ASP A 226 -7.42 8.98 4.76
C ASP A 226 -7.39 10.47 4.35
N PRO A 227 -8.36 10.96 3.55
CA PRO A 227 -8.42 12.35 3.14
C PRO A 227 -8.57 13.34 4.30
N ASP A 228 -9.00 12.91 5.49
CA ASP A 228 -9.00 13.75 6.69
C ASP A 228 -7.59 14.20 7.12
N SER A 229 -6.54 13.51 6.66
CA SER A 229 -5.15 13.91 6.88
C SER A 229 -4.69 15.09 6.04
N ILE A 230 -5.46 15.51 5.03
CA ILE A 230 -5.14 16.65 4.15
C ILE A 230 -5.34 17.95 4.93
N SER A 231 -4.28 18.76 5.05
CA SER A 231 -4.34 20.08 5.68
C SER A 231 -4.36 21.25 4.68
N HIS A 232 -4.16 20.97 3.38
CA HIS A 232 -4.23 21.96 2.32
C HIS A 232 -5.67 22.14 1.83
N ASN A 233 -6.25 23.33 2.02
CA ASN A 233 -7.65 23.61 1.69
C ASN A 233 -7.84 24.27 0.31
N ALA A 234 -6.80 24.49 -0.47
CA ALA A 234 -6.86 25.18 -1.77
C ALA A 234 -7.61 26.53 -1.75
N GLY A 235 -7.56 27.25 -0.63
CA GLY A 235 -8.24 28.53 -0.44
C GLY A 235 -9.73 28.43 -0.13
N LEU A 236 -10.29 27.24 0.04
CA LEU A 236 -11.66 27.05 0.50
C LEU A 236 -11.80 27.30 2.00
N GLU A 237 -13.00 27.71 2.41
CA GLU A 237 -13.36 27.73 3.82
C GLU A 237 -13.22 26.34 4.45
N GLU A 238 -12.73 26.27 5.69
CA GLU A 238 -12.47 24.99 6.37
C GLU A 238 -13.69 24.08 6.44
N SER A 239 -14.88 24.65 6.64
CA SER A 239 -16.14 23.90 6.67
C SER A 239 -16.43 23.20 5.35
N ILE A 240 -16.19 23.87 4.22
CA ILE A 240 -16.37 23.33 2.87
C ILE A 240 -15.32 22.26 2.59
N ALA A 241 -14.05 22.56 2.83
CA ALA A 241 -12.96 21.62 2.60
C ALA A 241 -13.15 20.34 3.43
N ARG A 242 -13.55 20.47 4.68
CA ARG A 242 -13.84 19.32 5.55
C ARG A 242 -15.01 18.49 5.05
N ALA A 243 -16.11 19.10 4.61
CA ALA A 243 -17.24 18.36 4.05
C ALA A 243 -16.82 17.56 2.80
N ILE A 244 -15.95 18.14 1.96
CA ILE A 244 -15.44 17.46 0.77
C ILE A 244 -14.49 16.32 1.15
N ARG A 245 -13.59 16.51 2.12
CA ARG A 245 -12.74 15.42 2.61
C ARG A 245 -13.56 14.27 3.18
N PHE A 246 -14.61 14.59 3.95
CA PHE A 246 -15.52 13.58 4.47
C PHE A 246 -16.23 12.81 3.34
N ALA A 247 -16.71 13.48 2.30
CA ALA A 247 -17.29 12.81 1.14
C ALA A 247 -16.30 11.87 0.43
N ALA A 248 -15.03 12.29 0.30
CA ALA A 248 -13.97 11.45 -0.26
C ALA A 248 -13.63 10.27 0.66
N HIS A 249 -13.68 10.43 1.98
CA HIS A 249 -13.54 9.35 2.94
C HIS A 249 -14.63 8.28 2.73
N GLU A 250 -15.88 8.66 2.80
CA GLU A 250 -17.03 7.75 2.68
C GLU A 250 -17.08 7.03 1.32
N VAL A 251 -16.79 7.77 0.25
CA VAL A 251 -16.95 7.23 -1.12
C VAL A 251 -15.72 6.45 -1.57
N VAL A 252 -14.51 6.90 -1.20
CA VAL A 252 -13.27 6.35 -1.76
C VAL A 252 -12.51 5.52 -0.74
N TYR A 253 -12.17 6.10 0.43
CA TYR A 253 -11.27 5.50 1.40
C TYR A 253 -11.80 4.19 1.97
N ASP A 254 -13.06 4.16 2.38
CA ASP A 254 -13.70 2.96 2.94
C ASP A 254 -13.96 1.85 1.92
N SER A 255 -13.74 2.13 0.64
CA SER A 255 -14.16 1.21 -0.41
C SER A 255 -13.23 1.17 -1.63
N LEU A 256 -11.93 1.35 -1.44
CA LEU A 256 -10.93 1.29 -2.52
C LEU A 256 -11.10 0.09 -3.46
N TRP A 257 -11.43 -1.08 -2.91
CA TRP A 257 -11.66 -2.30 -3.68
C TRP A 257 -12.84 -2.20 -4.67
N LYS A 258 -13.85 -1.38 -4.39
CA LYS A 258 -14.99 -1.14 -5.31
C LYS A 258 -14.53 -0.41 -6.58
N TRP A 259 -13.48 0.39 -6.45
CA TRP A 259 -12.93 1.20 -7.51
C TRP A 259 -11.78 0.50 -8.24
N GLN A 260 -11.80 -0.82 -8.25
CA GLN A 260 -10.78 -1.67 -8.88
C GLN A 260 -9.36 -1.45 -8.32
N ARG A 261 -9.19 -0.69 -7.24
CA ARG A 261 -7.92 -0.55 -6.53
C ARG A 261 -7.68 -1.81 -5.70
N ARG A 262 -7.33 -2.88 -6.38
CA ARG A 262 -7.18 -4.24 -5.84
C ARG A 262 -5.79 -4.44 -5.26
N LEU A 263 -5.46 -3.70 -4.21
CA LEU A 263 -4.20 -3.88 -3.49
C LEU A 263 -4.16 -5.30 -2.90
N PRO A 264 -3.06 -6.06 -3.09
CA PRO A 264 -2.93 -7.36 -2.45
C PRO A 264 -3.07 -7.21 -0.94
N GLN A 265 -3.81 -8.12 -0.33
CA GLN A 265 -4.04 -8.17 1.11
C GLN A 265 -3.68 -9.55 1.61
N ALA A 266 -2.60 -9.66 2.36
CA ALA A 266 -2.22 -10.88 3.02
C ALA A 266 -3.04 -11.08 4.30
N GLY A 267 -3.40 -12.33 4.57
CA GLY A 267 -4.11 -12.69 5.79
C GLY A 267 -4.31 -14.19 5.86
N PHE A 268 -4.09 -14.77 7.03
CA PHE A 268 -4.35 -16.20 7.24
C PHE A 268 -4.65 -16.52 8.68
N VAL A 269 -5.31 -17.64 8.89
CA VAL A 269 -5.54 -18.22 10.21
C VAL A 269 -4.86 -19.57 10.33
N VAL A 270 -4.49 -19.94 11.55
CA VAL A 270 -4.12 -21.30 11.92
C VAL A 270 -5.42 -22.02 12.26
N ASP A 271 -5.86 -22.90 11.38
CA ASP A 271 -7.14 -23.59 11.53
C ASP A 271 -7.05 -24.78 12.48
N SER A 272 -5.97 -25.59 12.36
CA SER A 272 -5.72 -26.70 13.26
C SER A 272 -4.23 -26.97 13.43
N VAL A 273 -3.87 -27.46 14.63
CA VAL A 273 -2.54 -27.94 14.96
C VAL A 273 -2.69 -29.37 15.46
N ASP A 274 -2.11 -30.32 14.73
CA ASP A 274 -2.04 -31.74 15.11
C ASP A 274 -0.58 -32.13 15.26
N PHE A 275 -0.06 -32.08 16.46
CA PHE A 275 1.35 -32.26 16.79
C PHE A 275 2.24 -31.30 15.96
N LEU A 276 3.00 -31.86 15.03
CA LEU A 276 3.89 -31.11 14.13
C LEU A 276 3.18 -30.70 12.82
N ASN A 277 1.97 -31.19 12.57
CA ASN A 277 1.19 -30.84 11.38
C ASN A 277 0.28 -29.65 11.67
N VAL A 278 0.35 -28.67 10.82
CA VAL A 278 -0.46 -27.45 10.94
C VAL A 278 -1.22 -27.20 9.65
N ARG A 279 -2.49 -26.88 9.81
CA ARG A 279 -3.34 -26.42 8.73
C ARG A 279 -3.50 -24.92 8.78
N PHE A 280 -3.16 -24.28 7.72
CA PHE A 280 -3.34 -22.85 7.51
C PHE A 280 -4.49 -22.62 6.52
N VAL A 281 -5.30 -21.60 6.76
CA VAL A 281 -6.31 -21.14 5.82
C VAL A 281 -6.00 -19.71 5.43
N SER A 282 -5.78 -19.47 4.15
CA SER A 282 -5.57 -18.14 3.59
C SER A 282 -6.88 -17.34 3.60
N GLU A 283 -6.81 -16.13 4.11
CA GLU A 283 -7.85 -15.10 4.03
C GLU A 283 -7.41 -13.98 3.09
N ALA A 284 -6.34 -14.20 2.34
CA ALA A 284 -5.78 -13.23 1.41
C ALA A 284 -6.76 -12.86 0.29
N LYS A 285 -6.63 -11.61 -0.18
CA LYS A 285 -7.49 -11.06 -1.24
C LYS A 285 -6.66 -10.30 -2.26
N PHE A 286 -7.19 -10.22 -3.49
CA PHE A 286 -6.65 -9.40 -4.58
C PHE A 286 -5.18 -9.71 -4.91
N PHE A 287 -4.81 -10.96 -4.97
CA PHE A 287 -3.46 -11.42 -5.30
C PHE A 287 -3.46 -12.33 -6.53
N GLU A 288 -2.32 -12.41 -7.18
CA GLU A 288 -2.02 -13.32 -8.29
C GLU A 288 -1.08 -14.44 -7.84
N GLU A 289 -0.13 -14.10 -6.95
CA GLU A 289 0.83 -15.04 -6.40
C GLU A 289 0.77 -15.07 -4.88
N GLN A 290 0.99 -16.25 -4.31
CA GLN A 290 1.04 -16.47 -2.88
C GLN A 290 2.23 -17.36 -2.52
N GLU A 291 3.06 -16.89 -1.60
CA GLU A 291 4.17 -17.65 -1.04
C GLU A 291 4.03 -17.78 0.48
N TRP A 292 4.25 -18.98 0.97
CA TRP A 292 4.33 -19.31 2.39
C TRP A 292 5.77 -19.54 2.80
N LEU A 293 6.20 -18.94 3.91
CA LEU A 293 7.50 -19.13 4.54
C LEU A 293 7.24 -19.64 5.96
N PHE A 294 7.59 -20.90 6.24
CA PHE A 294 7.20 -21.55 7.49
C PHE A 294 8.14 -21.28 8.68
N GLY A 295 9.22 -20.54 8.47
CA GLY A 295 10.16 -20.16 9.55
C GLY A 295 11.13 -21.28 9.94
N ASN A 296 11.10 -22.42 9.27
CA ASN A 296 12.06 -23.53 9.37
C ASN A 296 13.04 -23.61 8.17
N GLY A 297 12.94 -22.64 7.24
CA GLY A 297 13.71 -22.59 5.98
C GLY A 297 12.94 -23.14 4.79
N GLU A 298 11.78 -23.73 4.97
CA GLU A 298 10.94 -24.22 3.89
C GLU A 298 9.97 -23.13 3.42
N THR A 299 9.70 -23.15 2.11
CA THR A 299 8.75 -22.24 1.47
C THR A 299 7.80 -23.04 0.57
N LEU A 300 6.63 -22.47 0.27
CA LEU A 300 5.65 -23.06 -0.62
C LEU A 300 4.97 -21.95 -1.43
N GLN A 301 5.06 -22.03 -2.74
CA GLN A 301 4.24 -21.23 -3.66
C GLN A 301 2.99 -22.05 -4.04
N THR A 302 1.81 -21.50 -3.84
CA THR A 302 0.54 -22.13 -4.15
C THR A 302 -0.60 -21.12 -4.23
N SER A 303 -1.59 -21.38 -5.04
CA SER A 303 -2.86 -20.64 -5.06
C SER A 303 -3.92 -21.24 -4.14
N ASP A 304 -3.60 -22.37 -3.45
CA ASP A 304 -4.55 -23.02 -2.57
C ASP A 304 -4.87 -22.16 -1.36
N THR A 305 -6.14 -22.07 -1.04
CA THR A 305 -6.61 -21.37 0.17
C THR A 305 -6.33 -22.17 1.45
N MET A 306 -6.06 -23.47 1.33
CA MET A 306 -5.82 -24.37 2.45
C MET A 306 -4.45 -25.03 2.29
N VAL A 307 -3.55 -24.79 3.25
CA VAL A 307 -2.17 -25.27 3.20
C VAL A 307 -1.86 -26.09 4.44
N TRP A 308 -1.30 -27.29 4.21
CA TRP A 308 -0.77 -28.14 5.26
C TRP A 308 0.75 -28.04 5.28
N HIS A 309 1.31 -27.93 6.48
CA HIS A 309 2.76 -27.98 6.67
C HIS A 309 3.12 -28.82 7.89
N THR A 310 4.15 -29.68 7.74
CA THR A 310 4.70 -30.49 8.81
C THR A 310 6.02 -29.91 9.28
N PHE A 311 6.06 -29.41 10.50
CA PHE A 311 7.30 -28.88 11.07
C PHE A 311 8.26 -30.03 11.49
N PRO A 312 9.59 -29.84 11.37
CA PRO A 312 10.55 -30.91 11.64
C PRO A 312 10.67 -31.29 13.11
N GLU A 313 10.39 -30.37 14.03
CA GLU A 313 10.51 -30.57 15.48
C GLU A 313 9.57 -29.65 16.24
N SER A 314 9.42 -29.91 17.54
CA SER A 314 8.67 -29.03 18.45
C SER A 314 9.34 -27.65 18.52
N GLY A 315 8.53 -26.58 18.45
CA GLY A 315 9.08 -25.23 18.46
C GLY A 315 8.02 -24.16 18.27
N ILE A 316 8.51 -22.93 18.18
CA ILE A 316 7.70 -21.77 17.78
C ILE A 316 8.29 -21.23 16.50
N TYR A 317 7.48 -21.20 15.48
CA TYR A 317 7.85 -20.81 14.13
C TYR A 317 7.16 -19.51 13.73
N LEU A 318 7.90 -18.60 13.10
CA LEU A 318 7.33 -17.40 12.50
C LEU A 318 6.89 -17.76 11.06
N VAL A 319 5.61 -18.05 10.92
CA VAL A 319 5.03 -18.31 9.61
C VAL A 319 4.64 -16.99 8.96
N ARG A 320 4.99 -16.83 7.69
CA ARG A 320 4.65 -15.67 6.87
C ARG A 320 3.91 -16.13 5.61
N GLN A 321 2.94 -15.34 5.23
CA GLN A 321 2.30 -15.40 3.92
C GLN A 321 2.63 -14.11 3.21
N VAL A 322 3.22 -14.21 2.05
CA VAL A 322 3.47 -13.09 1.15
C VAL A 322 2.53 -13.26 -0.03
N VAL A 323 1.78 -12.22 -0.35
CA VAL A 323 0.93 -12.21 -1.53
C VAL A 323 1.33 -11.04 -2.41
N SER A 324 1.28 -11.26 -3.73
CA SER A 324 1.66 -10.24 -4.70
C SER A 324 0.68 -10.18 -5.86
N ARG A 325 0.57 -8.99 -6.42
CA ARG A 325 -0.17 -8.70 -7.65
C ARG A 325 0.56 -7.60 -8.40
N HIS A 326 0.81 -7.80 -9.69
CA HIS A 326 1.73 -6.95 -10.43
C HIS A 326 3.05 -6.79 -9.65
N CYS A 327 3.48 -5.56 -9.36
CA CYS A 327 4.70 -5.29 -8.58
C CYS A 327 4.42 -4.92 -7.12
N MET A 328 3.19 -5.09 -6.65
CA MET A 328 2.80 -4.83 -5.26
C MET A 328 2.80 -6.13 -4.46
N ALA A 329 3.17 -6.06 -3.19
CA ALA A 329 3.12 -7.19 -2.28
C ALA A 329 2.65 -6.77 -0.89
N ASP A 330 2.01 -7.71 -0.19
CA ASP A 330 1.66 -7.58 1.21
C ASP A 330 2.05 -8.84 1.97
N THR A 331 2.29 -8.71 3.28
CA THR A 331 2.78 -9.80 4.12
C THR A 331 2.01 -9.89 5.43
N ALA A 332 1.41 -11.03 5.67
CA ALA A 332 0.88 -11.41 6.98
C ALA A 332 1.84 -12.39 7.68
N PHE A 333 1.86 -12.36 9.01
CA PHE A 333 2.68 -13.27 9.80
C PHE A 333 1.98 -13.70 11.07
N ARG A 334 2.30 -14.93 11.53
CA ARG A 334 1.86 -15.47 12.82
C ARG A 334 2.96 -16.31 13.44
N LEU A 335 3.00 -16.29 14.78
CA LEU A 335 3.78 -17.23 15.55
C LEU A 335 2.96 -18.50 15.78
N VAL A 336 3.50 -19.63 15.35
CA VAL A 336 2.87 -20.93 15.41
C VAL A 336 3.69 -21.82 16.34
N ARG A 337 3.07 -22.28 17.43
CA ARG A 337 3.66 -23.27 18.34
C ARG A 337 3.22 -24.67 17.91
N VAL A 338 4.18 -25.56 17.73
CA VAL A 338 3.96 -26.97 17.46
C VAL A 338 4.69 -27.84 18.48
N GLU A 339 4.05 -28.94 18.85
CA GLU A 339 4.60 -29.88 19.83
C GLU A 339 4.56 -31.30 19.25
N GLY A 340 5.73 -31.93 19.13
CA GLY A 340 5.78 -33.34 18.78
C GLY A 340 5.26 -34.22 19.93
N SER A 341 4.77 -35.39 19.65
CA SER A 341 4.37 -36.34 20.70
C SER A 341 5.63 -36.78 21.46
N SER A 342 5.91 -36.13 22.59
CA SER A 342 6.86 -36.68 23.53
C SER A 342 6.13 -37.72 24.39
N VAL A 343 6.55 -38.97 24.30
CA VAL A 343 6.26 -39.97 25.32
C VAL A 343 7.11 -39.64 26.54
N GLY A 344 6.68 -38.59 27.24
CA GLY A 344 7.34 -38.08 28.43
C GLY A 344 6.49 -36.99 29.04
N ILE A 345 6.16 -37.14 30.31
CA ILE A 345 5.44 -36.14 31.08
C ILE A 345 6.30 -34.84 31.07
N ALA A 346 5.95 -33.91 30.19
CA ALA A 346 6.49 -32.56 30.27
C ALA A 346 5.63 -31.77 31.26
N GLU A 347 6.22 -31.38 32.38
CA GLU A 347 5.64 -30.33 33.22
C GLU A 347 5.44 -29.10 32.33
N GLU A 348 4.22 -28.55 32.34
CA GLU A 348 3.91 -27.25 31.74
C GLU A 348 4.80 -26.20 32.43
N ASN A 349 5.93 -25.90 31.80
CA ASN A 349 6.67 -24.71 32.17
C ASN A 349 5.93 -23.52 31.55
N ASP A 350 5.01 -22.98 32.30
CA ASP A 350 4.33 -21.73 32.00
C ASP A 350 5.37 -20.63 31.78
N GLY A 351 5.59 -20.28 30.49
CA GLY A 351 6.47 -19.18 30.08
C GLY A 351 6.05 -17.81 30.62
N SER A 352 5.09 -17.76 31.52
CA SER A 352 4.60 -16.55 32.21
C SER A 352 5.67 -15.86 33.07
N ALA A 353 6.74 -16.55 33.44
CA ALA A 353 7.85 -16.00 34.23
C ALA A 353 8.79 -15.10 33.42
N ILE A 354 8.74 -15.14 32.08
CA ILE A 354 9.56 -14.28 31.20
C ILE A 354 8.69 -13.20 30.57
N SER A 355 8.96 -11.95 30.93
CA SER A 355 8.18 -10.80 30.46
C SER A 355 9.07 -9.66 30.00
N ILE A 356 8.51 -8.76 29.20
CA ILE A 356 9.16 -7.53 28.76
C ILE A 356 8.31 -6.31 29.11
N SER A 357 8.96 -5.26 29.61
CA SER A 357 8.29 -4.00 29.93
C SER A 357 9.26 -2.81 29.84
N PRO A 358 8.78 -1.61 29.43
CA PRO A 358 7.47 -1.36 28.86
C PRO A 358 7.33 -1.91 27.44
N ASN A 359 6.12 -2.26 27.03
CA ASN A 359 5.82 -2.62 25.67
C ASN A 359 4.40 -2.09 25.32
N PRO A 360 4.27 -1.06 24.45
CA PRO A 360 5.31 -0.46 23.59
C PRO A 360 6.43 0.29 24.32
N ALA A 361 7.65 0.18 23.79
CA ALA A 361 8.88 0.80 24.29
C ALA A 361 9.32 1.98 23.41
N LYS A 362 10.11 2.92 23.98
CA LYS A 362 10.73 4.02 23.22
C LYS A 362 12.23 3.81 23.05
N GLU A 363 12.99 3.96 24.10
CA GLU A 363 14.47 3.92 24.07
C GLU A 363 15.04 2.59 24.56
N GLU A 364 14.32 1.92 25.44
CA GLU A 364 14.74 0.66 26.05
C GLU A 364 13.54 -0.20 26.44
N VAL A 365 13.78 -1.50 26.57
CA VAL A 365 12.86 -2.48 27.15
C VAL A 365 13.61 -3.35 28.14
N VAL A 366 12.98 -3.69 29.26
CA VAL A 366 13.52 -4.58 30.27
C VAL A 366 12.96 -5.98 30.05
N LEU A 367 13.85 -6.95 29.89
CA LEU A 367 13.53 -8.36 29.90
C LEU A 367 13.68 -8.90 31.32
N HIS A 368 12.59 -9.41 31.85
CA HIS A 368 12.57 -10.09 33.15
C HIS A 368 12.76 -11.60 32.96
N LEU A 369 13.79 -12.16 33.55
CA LEU A 369 14.06 -13.60 33.58
C LEU A 369 13.87 -14.15 34.98
N PRO A 370 13.46 -15.40 35.14
CA PRO A 370 13.52 -16.08 36.42
C PRO A 370 14.91 -16.03 37.08
N GLU A 371 14.98 -16.01 38.39
CA GLU A 371 16.25 -15.95 39.10
C GLU A 371 17.13 -17.15 38.76
N GLY A 372 18.39 -16.90 38.41
CA GLY A 372 19.35 -17.95 38.02
C GLY A 372 19.23 -18.45 36.59
N MET A 373 18.27 -17.96 35.80
CA MET A 373 18.12 -18.35 34.39
C MET A 373 19.14 -17.64 33.51
N VAL A 374 19.74 -18.41 32.62
CA VAL A 374 20.61 -17.89 31.52
C VAL A 374 19.85 -18.05 30.21
N ALA A 375 19.82 -16.99 29.42
CA ALA A 375 19.13 -16.98 28.15
C ALA A 375 19.99 -16.33 27.05
N GLU A 376 19.95 -16.90 25.85
CA GLU A 376 20.37 -16.19 24.64
C GLU A 376 19.16 -15.44 24.10
N VAL A 377 19.30 -14.13 23.93
CA VAL A 377 18.21 -13.25 23.51
C VAL A 377 18.55 -12.67 22.14
N ILE A 378 17.63 -12.81 21.21
CA ILE A 378 17.81 -12.43 19.80
C ILE A 378 16.63 -11.56 19.40
N LEU A 379 16.90 -10.44 18.75
CA LEU A 379 15.89 -9.53 18.20
C LEU A 379 15.85 -9.64 16.69
N TYR A 380 14.67 -9.87 16.16
CA TYR A 380 14.41 -9.94 14.72
C TYR A 380 13.52 -8.76 14.29
N ASN A 381 13.79 -8.22 13.11
CA ASN A 381 12.87 -7.31 12.45
C ASN A 381 11.73 -8.11 11.76
N MET A 382 10.79 -7.39 11.15
CA MET A 382 9.62 -8.00 10.49
C MET A 382 9.97 -8.80 9.22
N GLU A 383 11.16 -8.59 8.64
CA GLU A 383 11.68 -9.37 7.53
C GLU A 383 12.30 -10.70 7.99
N GLY A 384 12.30 -10.97 9.31
CA GLY A 384 12.91 -12.16 9.91
C GLY A 384 14.44 -12.08 9.98
N ARG A 385 15.02 -10.90 9.75
CA ARG A 385 16.46 -10.68 9.88
C ARG A 385 16.82 -10.45 11.33
N GLU A 386 17.85 -11.17 11.82
CA GLU A 386 18.46 -10.90 13.10
C GLU A 386 19.15 -9.52 13.08
N ILE A 387 18.75 -8.66 14.01
CA ILE A 387 19.26 -7.29 14.14
C ILE A 387 20.08 -7.07 15.41
N TRP A 388 19.90 -7.95 16.40
CA TRP A 388 20.63 -7.87 17.65
C TRP A 388 20.60 -9.22 18.39
N ARG A 389 21.69 -9.55 19.13
CA ARG A 389 21.83 -10.78 19.92
C ARG A 389 22.68 -10.53 21.16
N GLN A 390 22.29 -11.08 22.30
CA GLN A 390 23.07 -11.04 23.52
C GLN A 390 22.71 -12.19 24.47
N ASN A 391 23.71 -12.70 25.21
CA ASN A 391 23.50 -13.61 26.34
C ASN A 391 23.20 -12.84 27.60
N MET A 392 22.14 -13.22 28.32
CA MET A 392 21.62 -12.57 29.52
C MET A 392 21.52 -13.57 30.68
N LYS A 393 21.81 -13.13 31.88
CA LYS A 393 21.79 -13.97 33.11
C LYS A 393 21.32 -13.25 34.37
N ASN A 394 20.96 -12.00 34.28
CA ASN A 394 20.41 -11.27 35.40
C ASN A 394 18.87 -11.43 35.44
N HIS A 395 18.29 -11.24 36.60
CA HIS A 395 16.81 -11.22 36.72
C HIS A 395 16.18 -10.11 35.87
N CYS A 396 16.76 -8.93 35.82
CA CYS A 396 16.34 -7.83 34.97
C CYS A 396 17.48 -7.46 33.97
N ASN A 397 17.18 -7.46 32.69
CA ASN A 397 18.15 -7.15 31.64
C ASN A 397 17.57 -6.06 30.72
N THR A 398 18.28 -4.95 30.62
CA THR A 398 17.87 -3.85 29.73
C THR A 398 18.39 -4.08 28.33
N ILE A 399 17.50 -3.95 27.36
CA ILE A 399 17.80 -3.97 25.92
C ILE A 399 17.60 -2.55 25.41
N ALA A 400 18.70 -1.91 24.99
CA ALA A 400 18.64 -0.59 24.38
C ALA A 400 18.07 -0.68 22.96
N LEU A 401 17.10 0.16 22.68
CA LEU A 401 16.42 0.22 21.39
C LEU A 401 16.84 1.44 20.56
N GLN A 402 17.81 2.21 21.07
CA GLN A 402 18.40 3.33 20.34
C GLN A 402 19.06 2.80 19.07
N GLY A 403 18.78 3.46 17.93
CA GLY A 403 19.29 3.03 16.63
C GLY A 403 18.39 2.04 15.86
N PHE A 404 17.32 1.51 16.45
CA PHE A 404 16.31 0.76 15.74
C PHE A 404 15.16 1.69 15.31
N SER A 405 14.56 1.44 14.15
CA SER A 405 13.40 2.20 13.67
C SER A 405 12.16 1.95 14.52
N SER A 406 11.21 2.87 14.53
CA SER A 406 9.89 2.59 15.11
C SER A 406 9.22 1.46 14.32
N GLY A 407 8.57 0.54 15.02
CA GLY A 407 7.98 -0.62 14.37
C GLY A 407 7.82 -1.82 15.31
N LEU A 408 7.46 -2.94 14.68
CA LEU A 408 7.27 -4.22 15.34
C LEU A 408 8.52 -5.09 15.23
N TYR A 409 8.86 -5.78 16.32
CA TYR A 409 10.00 -6.68 16.42
C TYR A 409 9.59 -7.98 17.11
N VAL A 410 10.34 -9.05 16.87
CA VAL A 410 10.20 -10.33 17.55
C VAL A 410 11.43 -10.57 18.40
N LEU A 411 11.23 -10.67 19.73
CA LEU A 411 12.27 -11.04 20.69
C LEU A 411 12.21 -12.55 20.92
N LYS A 412 13.25 -13.27 20.53
CA LYS A 412 13.44 -14.70 20.78
C LYS A 412 14.32 -14.88 22.00
N VAL A 413 13.83 -15.57 23.01
CA VAL A 413 14.56 -15.89 24.26
C VAL A 413 14.79 -17.40 24.28
N VAL A 414 16.04 -17.82 24.14
CA VAL A 414 16.46 -19.24 24.13
C VAL A 414 17.06 -19.57 25.48
N THR A 415 16.49 -20.55 26.17
CA THR A 415 16.94 -21.02 27.48
C THR A 415 17.22 -22.51 27.44
N SER A 416 17.79 -23.07 28.49
CA SER A 416 17.94 -24.52 28.65
C SER A 416 16.60 -25.27 28.72
N GLN A 417 15.50 -24.58 28.97
CA GLN A 417 14.15 -25.13 29.11
C GLN A 417 13.29 -24.96 27.86
N GLY A 418 13.80 -24.27 26.83
CA GLY A 418 13.09 -24.03 25.58
C GLY A 418 13.25 -22.62 25.04
N THR A 419 12.52 -22.34 23.98
CA THR A 419 12.51 -21.05 23.28
C THR A 419 11.18 -20.34 23.52
N ILE A 420 11.25 -19.05 23.86
CA ILE A 420 10.10 -18.18 24.06
C ILE A 420 10.20 -17.02 23.10
N LEU A 421 9.08 -16.65 22.48
CA LEU A 421 9.00 -15.47 21.65
C LEU A 421 8.10 -14.42 22.30
N ARG A 422 8.50 -13.16 22.19
CA ARG A 422 7.72 -12.00 22.66
C ARG A 422 7.66 -10.96 21.54
N ARG A 423 6.49 -10.42 21.36
CA ARG A 423 6.29 -9.27 20.48
C ARG A 423 6.76 -8.01 21.18
N LEU A 424 7.62 -7.21 20.51
CA LEU A 424 8.09 -5.92 20.99
C LEU A 424 7.67 -4.84 20.00
N VAL A 425 6.99 -3.81 20.51
CA VAL A 425 6.59 -2.63 19.73
C VAL A 425 7.49 -1.47 20.13
N LYS A 426 8.24 -0.90 19.19
CA LYS A 426 9.01 0.34 19.38
C LYS A 426 8.24 1.51 18.82
N ARG A 427 8.07 2.56 19.63
CA ARG A 427 7.48 3.85 19.26
C ARG A 427 8.54 4.89 18.94
#